data_b928fef824f48a21dadc4c20fcdd0f23
#
_entry.id   b928fef824f48a21dadc4c20fcdd0f23
#
_cell.length_a   1.000
_cell.length_b   1.000
_cell.length_c   1.000
_cell.angle_alpha   90.00
_cell.angle_beta   90.00
_cell.angle_gamma   90.00
#
_symmetry.space_group_name_H-M   'P 1'
#
loop_
_entity.id
_entity.type
_entity.pdbx_description
1 polymer ?
#
loop_
_entity_poly.entity_id
_entity_poly.type
_entity_poly.pdbx_seq_one_letter_code
_entity_poly.pdbx_strand_id
1 'polypeptide(L)'
;IWIGAIPAVGNAGFSALTVAILGGMIIGNTLYPKIHTHCDGGVLFAKQHLLRLGIILYGFRLTFWQIADVGASGILVDILTLASTFTLACWLGQKVFKLDRETSWLIGAGSSICGAAAVLATEPVVKAQASKVTVAVATVVIFGTLAIFVYPLLWPWLSPWFSEQTFGVYIGSTVHEVAQVVAAGHAVSP
;
A
#
# COMPACT_ATOMS: atom_id res chain seq x y z
N ILE A 1 -19.28 2.84 -1.78
CA ILE A 1 -19.99 3.00 -0.49
C ILE A 1 -21.24 2.11 -0.44
N TRP A 2 -22.16 2.18 -1.40
CA TRP A 2 -23.40 1.37 -1.38
C TRP A 2 -23.17 -0.14 -1.38
N ILE A 3 -22.23 -0.65 -2.17
CA ILE A 3 -21.90 -2.09 -2.23
C ILE A 3 -21.26 -2.57 -0.92
N GLY A 4 -20.42 -1.75 -0.29
CA GLY A 4 -19.83 -2.07 1.02
C GLY A 4 -20.82 -2.00 2.20
N ALA A 5 -21.98 -1.37 2.00
CA ALA A 5 -23.05 -1.31 3.00
C ALA A 5 -23.99 -2.55 2.93
N ILE A 6 -23.79 -3.45 1.98
CA ILE A 6 -24.57 -4.70 1.88
C ILE A 6 -24.12 -5.64 3.01
N PRO A 7 -25.02 -6.10 3.90
CA PRO A 7 -24.66 -6.93 5.04
C PRO A 7 -23.87 -8.19 4.69
N ALA A 8 -24.15 -8.77 3.52
CA ALA A 8 -23.45 -9.95 3.02
C ALA A 8 -21.98 -9.68 2.70
N VAL A 9 -21.62 -8.46 2.27
CA VAL A 9 -20.24 -8.05 1.96
C VAL A 9 -19.48 -7.71 3.23
N GLY A 10 -20.13 -7.03 4.18
CA GLY A 10 -19.59 -6.74 5.51
C GLY A 10 -19.31 -8.02 6.32
N ASN A 11 -20.23 -8.96 6.32
CA ASN A 11 -20.07 -10.26 6.99
C ASN A 11 -18.97 -11.15 6.40
N ALA A 12 -18.60 -10.91 5.12
CA ALA A 12 -17.46 -11.58 4.48
C ALA A 12 -16.11 -10.94 4.78
N GLY A 13 -16.04 -9.91 5.65
CA GLY A 13 -14.81 -9.21 5.99
C GLY A 13 -14.29 -8.23 4.92
N PHE A 14 -15.08 -7.97 3.87
CA PHE A 14 -14.70 -7.03 2.82
C PHE A 14 -15.11 -5.60 3.19
N SER A 15 -14.13 -4.75 3.46
CA SER A 15 -14.38 -3.33 3.64
C SER A 15 -14.82 -2.66 2.31
N ALA A 16 -15.51 -1.53 2.42
CA ALA A 16 -15.88 -0.74 1.24
C ALA A 16 -14.66 -0.37 0.37
N LEU A 17 -13.50 -0.21 1.00
CA LEU A 17 -12.24 0.10 0.33
C LEU A 17 -11.69 -1.11 -0.43
N THR A 18 -11.75 -2.30 0.16
CA THR A 18 -11.37 -3.56 -0.50
C THR A 18 -12.22 -3.81 -1.75
N VAL A 19 -13.55 -3.61 -1.63
CA VAL A 19 -14.47 -3.73 -2.77
C VAL A 19 -14.13 -2.70 -3.87
N ALA A 20 -13.80 -1.46 -3.49
CA ALA A 20 -13.40 -0.43 -4.45
C ALA A 20 -12.08 -0.77 -5.17
N ILE A 21 -11.11 -1.33 -4.46
CA ILE A 21 -9.83 -1.79 -5.03
C ILE A 21 -10.07 -2.93 -6.03
N LEU A 22 -10.82 -3.97 -5.63
CA LEU A 22 -11.15 -5.09 -6.51
C LEU A 22 -11.94 -4.65 -7.75
N GLY A 23 -12.97 -3.82 -7.54
CA GLY A 23 -13.75 -3.25 -8.64
C GLY A 23 -12.89 -2.41 -9.58
N GLY A 24 -11.98 -1.61 -9.03
CA GLY A 24 -11.01 -0.82 -9.80
C GLY A 24 -10.06 -1.69 -10.62
N MET A 25 -9.56 -2.80 -10.05
CA MET A 25 -8.71 -3.75 -10.77
C MET A 25 -9.46 -4.43 -11.92
N ILE A 26 -10.68 -4.88 -11.69
CA ILE A 26 -11.50 -5.52 -12.74
C ILE A 26 -11.77 -4.52 -13.86
N ILE A 27 -12.26 -3.33 -13.54
CA ILE A 27 -12.57 -2.29 -14.53
C ILE A 27 -11.30 -1.83 -15.26
N GLY A 28 -10.21 -1.64 -14.53
CA GLY A 28 -8.92 -1.21 -15.06
C GLY A 28 -8.33 -2.18 -16.07
N ASN A 29 -8.51 -3.49 -15.84
CA ASN A 29 -7.97 -4.52 -16.72
C ASN A 29 -8.92 -4.97 -17.84
N THR A 30 -10.23 -4.69 -17.73
CA THR A 30 -11.22 -5.16 -18.71
C THR A 30 -11.79 -4.04 -19.55
N LEU A 31 -12.30 -2.99 -18.92
CA LEU A 31 -13.03 -1.92 -19.58
C LEU A 31 -12.12 -0.74 -19.96
N TYR A 32 -11.22 -0.36 -19.06
CA TYR A 32 -10.35 0.80 -19.24
C TYR A 32 -9.49 0.76 -20.52
N PRO A 33 -8.91 -0.37 -20.96
CA PRO A 33 -8.19 -0.44 -22.23
C PRO A 33 -9.01 -0.07 -23.45
N LYS A 34 -10.35 -0.17 -23.36
CA LYS A 34 -11.27 0.15 -24.44
C LYS A 34 -11.73 1.61 -24.43
N ILE A 35 -11.71 2.26 -23.27
CA ILE A 35 -12.26 3.61 -23.07
C ILE A 35 -11.19 4.65 -22.67
N HIS A 36 -9.93 4.25 -22.52
CA HIS A 36 -8.86 5.12 -22.02
C HIS A 36 -8.78 6.46 -22.77
N THR A 37 -8.94 6.46 -24.10
CA THR A 37 -8.88 7.68 -24.92
C THR A 37 -9.86 8.77 -24.50
N HIS A 38 -11.00 8.40 -23.91
CA HIS A 38 -12.03 9.32 -23.44
C HIS A 38 -11.96 9.60 -21.94
N CYS A 39 -11.35 8.69 -21.17
CA CYS A 39 -11.39 8.72 -19.71
C CYS A 39 -10.04 9.10 -19.06
N ASP A 40 -8.94 9.11 -19.82
CA ASP A 40 -7.58 9.35 -19.29
C ASP A 40 -7.48 10.65 -18.50
N GLY A 41 -8.02 11.76 -19.00
CA GLY A 41 -7.99 13.03 -18.30
C GLY A 41 -8.70 12.99 -16.95
N GLY A 42 -9.85 12.32 -16.87
CA GLY A 42 -10.61 12.16 -15.64
C GLY A 42 -9.90 11.22 -14.64
N VAL A 43 -9.31 10.13 -15.13
CA VAL A 43 -8.54 9.18 -14.30
C VAL A 43 -7.29 9.84 -13.75
N LEU A 44 -6.55 10.61 -14.56
CA LEU A 44 -5.39 11.38 -14.11
C LEU A 44 -5.77 12.42 -13.07
N PHE A 45 -6.86 13.16 -13.30
CA PHE A 45 -7.37 14.13 -12.34
C PHE A 45 -7.75 13.45 -11.00
N ALA A 46 -8.47 12.33 -11.06
CA ALA A 46 -8.83 11.56 -9.88
C ALA A 46 -7.59 11.07 -9.11
N LYS A 47 -6.61 10.52 -9.81
CA LYS A 47 -5.36 10.03 -9.23
C LYS A 47 -4.52 11.16 -8.62
N GLN A 48 -4.43 12.30 -9.28
CA GLN A 48 -3.57 13.40 -8.83
C GLN A 48 -4.22 14.31 -7.79
N HIS A 49 -5.51 14.55 -7.88
CA HIS A 49 -6.21 15.52 -7.03
C HIS A 49 -7.16 14.87 -6.03
N LEU A 50 -8.06 13.99 -6.49
CA LEU A 50 -9.06 13.39 -5.59
C LEU A 50 -8.42 12.42 -4.58
N LEU A 51 -7.44 11.62 -5.00
CA LEU A 51 -6.73 10.72 -4.11
C LEU A 51 -5.95 11.52 -3.06
N ARG A 52 -5.22 12.57 -3.47
CA ARG A 52 -4.49 13.43 -2.53
C ARG A 52 -5.42 14.15 -1.56
N LEU A 53 -6.54 14.67 -2.06
CA LEU A 53 -7.56 15.28 -1.21
C LEU A 53 -8.13 14.28 -0.21
N GLY A 54 -8.41 13.05 -0.64
CA GLY A 54 -8.85 11.97 0.23
C GLY A 54 -7.86 11.66 1.36
N ILE A 55 -6.57 11.62 1.05
CA ILE A 55 -5.49 11.40 2.03
C ILE A 55 -5.41 12.57 3.02
N ILE A 56 -5.51 13.82 2.55
CA ILE A 56 -5.52 15.02 3.41
C ILE A 56 -6.72 14.98 4.36
N LEU A 57 -7.91 14.71 3.83
CA LEU A 57 -9.13 14.63 4.66
C LEU A 57 -9.07 13.47 5.67
N TYR A 58 -8.46 12.35 5.29
CA TYR A 58 -8.21 11.25 6.21
C TYR A 58 -7.24 11.65 7.32
N GLY A 59 -6.19 12.43 6.98
CA GLY A 59 -5.25 12.97 7.96
C GLY A 59 -5.91 13.88 9.02
N PHE A 60 -6.93 14.66 8.65
CA PHE A 60 -7.72 15.47 9.62
C PHE A 60 -8.53 14.61 10.60
N ARG A 61 -8.81 13.37 10.26
CA ARG A 61 -9.51 12.43 11.14
C ARG A 61 -8.57 11.84 12.20
N LEU A 62 -7.26 11.86 11.95
CA LEU A 62 -6.25 11.41 12.92
C LEU A 62 -6.08 12.49 14.00
N THR A 63 -6.24 12.10 15.25
CA THR A 63 -6.05 12.98 16.40
C THR A 63 -4.59 12.95 16.83
N PHE A 64 -4.04 14.07 17.31
CA PHE A 64 -2.70 14.11 17.91
C PHE A 64 -2.52 13.09 19.05
N TRP A 65 -3.58 12.77 19.76
CA TRP A 65 -3.60 11.76 20.80
C TRP A 65 -3.34 10.35 20.26
N GLN A 66 -3.93 9.99 19.12
CA GLN A 66 -3.70 8.69 18.46
C GLN A 66 -2.26 8.55 17.97
N ILE A 67 -1.64 9.65 17.52
CA ILE A 67 -0.22 9.67 17.16
C ILE A 67 0.66 9.53 18.40
N ALA A 68 0.27 10.19 19.51
CA ALA A 68 0.98 10.08 20.78
C ALA A 68 0.86 8.68 21.41
N ASP A 69 -0.28 8.01 21.24
CA ASP A 69 -0.51 6.63 21.73
C ASP A 69 0.38 5.59 21.03
N VAL A 70 0.70 5.78 19.74
CA VAL A 70 1.69 4.96 19.03
C VAL A 70 3.09 5.14 19.65
N GLY A 71 3.37 6.32 20.15
CA GLY A 71 4.54 6.64 20.98
C GLY A 71 5.89 6.49 20.29
N ALA A 72 6.95 6.70 21.05
CA ALA A 72 8.33 6.59 20.57
C ALA A 72 8.68 5.17 20.07
N SER A 73 8.05 4.16 20.65
CA SER A 73 8.25 2.75 20.25
C SER A 73 7.75 2.49 18.81
N GLY A 74 6.60 3.03 18.41
CA GLY A 74 6.10 2.90 17.07
C GLY A 74 7.00 3.61 16.03
N ILE A 75 7.44 4.82 16.34
CA ILE A 75 8.40 5.55 15.49
C ILE A 75 9.70 4.76 15.33
N LEU A 76 10.21 4.16 16.39
CA LEU A 76 11.41 3.33 16.32
C LEU A 76 11.19 2.09 15.44
N VAL A 77 10.05 1.41 15.59
CA VAL A 77 9.68 0.27 14.74
C VAL A 77 9.62 0.70 13.28
N ASP A 78 9.00 1.83 12.96
CA ASP A 78 8.89 2.32 11.57
C ASP A 78 10.26 2.64 10.98
N ILE A 79 11.14 3.32 11.73
CA ILE A 79 12.53 3.61 11.29
C ILE A 79 13.29 2.32 11.03
N LEU A 80 13.22 1.35 11.94
CA LEU A 80 13.92 0.08 11.80
C LEU A 80 13.36 -0.74 10.63
N THR A 81 12.04 -0.77 10.47
CA THR A 81 11.38 -1.48 9.36
C THR A 81 11.74 -0.86 8.02
N LEU A 82 11.68 0.47 7.91
CA LEU A 82 12.07 1.20 6.70
C LEU A 82 13.54 0.92 6.33
N ALA A 83 14.44 1.12 7.28
CA ALA A 83 15.88 0.95 7.05
C ALA A 83 16.24 -0.50 6.71
N SER A 84 15.69 -1.47 7.44
CA SER A 84 15.94 -2.90 7.20
C SER A 84 15.35 -3.36 5.87
N THR A 85 14.12 -2.97 5.55
CA THR A 85 13.45 -3.32 4.29
C THR A 85 14.20 -2.75 3.09
N PHE A 86 14.58 -1.47 3.13
CA PHE A 86 15.35 -0.85 2.05
C PHE A 86 16.70 -1.56 1.84
N THR A 87 17.45 -1.75 2.93
CA THR A 87 18.79 -2.37 2.89
C THR A 87 18.70 -3.81 2.40
N LEU A 88 17.74 -4.58 2.94
CA LEU A 88 17.55 -5.97 2.58
C LEU A 88 17.09 -6.11 1.12
N ALA A 89 16.14 -5.29 0.67
CA ALA A 89 15.69 -5.28 -0.72
C ALA A 89 16.82 -4.97 -1.69
N CYS A 90 17.66 -3.97 -1.38
CA CYS A 90 18.82 -3.62 -2.19
C CYS A 90 19.87 -4.74 -2.20
N TRP A 91 20.13 -5.35 -1.06
CA TRP A 91 21.09 -6.44 -0.93
C TRP A 91 20.62 -7.70 -1.67
N LEU A 92 19.37 -8.14 -1.43
CA LEU A 92 18.77 -9.29 -2.12
C LEU A 92 18.68 -9.04 -3.63
N GLY A 93 18.18 -7.87 -4.03
CA GLY A 93 18.07 -7.50 -5.44
C GLY A 93 19.39 -7.65 -6.17
N GLN A 94 20.47 -7.07 -5.63
CA GLN A 94 21.77 -7.07 -6.29
C GLN A 94 22.53 -8.38 -6.14
N LYS A 95 22.53 -9.01 -4.95
CA LYS A 95 23.38 -10.19 -4.67
C LYS A 95 22.69 -11.50 -5.03
N VAL A 96 21.41 -11.64 -4.76
CA VAL A 96 20.66 -12.90 -4.98
C VAL A 96 20.02 -12.88 -6.35
N PHE A 97 19.20 -11.89 -6.65
CA PHE A 97 18.47 -11.80 -7.92
C PHE A 97 19.28 -11.24 -9.08
N LYS A 98 20.50 -10.74 -8.83
CA LYS A 98 21.38 -10.17 -9.85
C LYS A 98 20.76 -9.01 -10.63
N LEU A 99 19.83 -8.31 -10.01
CA LEU A 99 19.26 -7.09 -10.57
C LEU A 99 20.30 -5.97 -10.59
N ASP A 100 20.17 -5.07 -11.54
CA ASP A 100 20.98 -3.85 -11.55
C ASP A 100 20.65 -2.95 -10.36
N ARG A 101 21.55 -2.05 -10.05
CA ARG A 101 21.48 -1.15 -8.88
C ARG A 101 20.24 -0.27 -8.92
N GLU A 102 19.91 0.27 -10.09
CA GLU A 102 18.78 1.19 -10.25
C GLU A 102 17.44 0.48 -9.95
N THR A 103 17.22 -0.71 -10.54
CA THR A 103 16.02 -1.51 -10.28
C THR A 103 15.92 -1.91 -8.81
N SER A 104 17.03 -2.34 -8.21
CA SER A 104 17.06 -2.72 -6.79
C SER A 104 16.74 -1.54 -5.87
N TRP A 105 17.22 -0.34 -6.18
CA TRP A 105 16.93 0.86 -5.42
C TRP A 105 15.48 1.34 -5.57
N LEU A 106 14.93 1.24 -6.79
CA LEU A 106 13.53 1.56 -7.04
C LEU A 106 12.59 0.62 -6.27
N ILE A 107 12.83 -0.70 -6.34
CA ILE A 107 12.05 -1.69 -5.60
C ILE A 107 12.22 -1.48 -4.09
N GLY A 108 13.45 -1.24 -3.64
CA GLY A 108 13.75 -0.97 -2.23
C GLY A 108 13.01 0.26 -1.71
N ALA A 109 13.05 1.38 -2.44
CA ALA A 109 12.33 2.60 -2.07
C ALA A 109 10.80 2.39 -2.06
N GLY A 110 10.27 1.71 -3.07
CA GLY A 110 8.84 1.39 -3.13
C GLY A 110 8.38 0.48 -2.00
N SER A 111 9.18 -0.54 -1.67
CA SER A 111 8.85 -1.53 -0.63
C SER A 111 9.11 -1.04 0.80
N SER A 112 9.78 0.09 0.98
CA SER A 112 10.12 0.60 2.33
C SER A 112 9.44 1.92 2.69
N ILE A 113 8.90 2.67 1.73
CA ILE A 113 8.34 4.01 2.02
C ILE A 113 6.84 4.04 1.74
N CYS A 114 6.42 4.27 0.48
CA CYS A 114 5.01 4.46 0.15
C CYS A 114 4.63 3.90 -1.24
N GLY A 115 5.15 2.74 -1.58
CA GLY A 115 4.78 2.03 -2.80
C GLY A 115 5.20 2.77 -4.08
N ALA A 116 4.28 2.85 -5.03
CA ALA A 116 4.52 3.43 -6.34
C ALA A 116 4.97 4.90 -6.30
N ALA A 117 4.50 5.67 -5.32
CA ALA A 117 4.88 7.08 -5.18
C ALA A 117 6.37 7.23 -4.85
N ALA A 118 6.92 6.36 -3.98
CA ALA A 118 8.34 6.36 -3.66
C ALA A 118 9.19 5.92 -4.86
N VAL A 119 8.73 4.95 -5.65
CA VAL A 119 9.40 4.55 -6.90
C VAL A 119 9.52 5.74 -7.84
N LEU A 120 8.40 6.45 -8.10
CA LEU A 120 8.39 7.62 -8.98
C LEU A 120 9.21 8.80 -8.46
N ALA A 121 9.27 8.98 -7.13
CA ALA A 121 10.13 10.02 -6.53
C ALA A 121 11.62 9.66 -6.61
N THR A 122 11.96 8.38 -6.59
CA THR A 122 13.34 7.88 -6.66
C THR A 122 13.88 7.85 -8.10
N GLU A 123 13.00 7.68 -9.10
CA GLU A 123 13.35 7.61 -10.52
C GLU A 123 14.33 8.73 -10.97
N PRO A 124 14.03 10.02 -10.75
CA PRO A 124 14.91 11.08 -11.22
C PRO A 124 16.27 11.13 -10.48
N VAL A 125 16.31 10.60 -9.25
CA VAL A 125 17.54 10.54 -8.44
C VAL A 125 18.49 9.49 -8.99
N VAL A 126 17.97 8.31 -9.29
CA VAL A 126 18.76 7.18 -9.82
C VAL A 126 18.88 7.21 -11.34
N LYS A 127 18.15 8.09 -12.01
CA LYS A 127 18.09 8.24 -13.49
C LYS A 127 17.75 6.92 -14.18
N ALA A 128 16.78 6.22 -13.64
CA ALA A 128 16.36 4.91 -14.14
C ALA A 128 15.59 4.99 -15.45
N GLN A 129 15.71 3.95 -16.25
CA GLN A 129 14.89 3.82 -17.47
C GLN A 129 13.43 3.54 -17.13
N ALA A 130 12.50 4.00 -17.96
CA ALA A 130 11.05 3.83 -17.76
C ALA A 130 10.62 2.36 -17.58
N SER A 131 11.29 1.43 -18.27
CA SER A 131 11.03 -0.01 -18.12
C SER A 131 11.31 -0.52 -16.70
N LYS A 132 12.39 -0.05 -16.08
CA LYS A 132 12.76 -0.41 -14.70
C LYS A 132 11.78 0.17 -13.69
N VAL A 133 11.33 1.41 -13.92
CA VAL A 133 10.29 2.05 -13.11
C VAL A 133 8.99 1.27 -13.18
N THR A 134 8.58 0.83 -14.37
CA THR A 134 7.38 0.02 -14.57
C THR A 134 7.45 -1.30 -13.80
N VAL A 135 8.58 -2.00 -13.88
CA VAL A 135 8.80 -3.26 -13.14
C VAL A 135 8.73 -3.01 -11.63
N ALA A 136 9.40 -1.98 -11.13
CA ALA A 136 9.39 -1.66 -9.71
C ALA A 136 7.99 -1.30 -9.21
N VAL A 137 7.24 -0.46 -9.95
CA VAL A 137 5.85 -0.12 -9.63
C VAL A 137 4.97 -1.36 -9.64
N ALA A 138 5.07 -2.22 -10.66
CA ALA A 138 4.30 -3.46 -10.74
C ALA A 138 4.58 -4.37 -9.53
N THR A 139 5.84 -4.52 -9.15
CA THR A 139 6.25 -5.34 -7.99
C THR A 139 5.58 -4.85 -6.71
N VAL A 140 5.71 -3.56 -6.37
CA VAL A 140 5.15 -3.03 -5.11
C VAL A 140 3.62 -3.05 -5.11
N VAL A 141 2.97 -2.83 -6.26
CA VAL A 141 1.51 -2.89 -6.37
C VAL A 141 1.00 -4.32 -6.20
N ILE A 142 1.64 -5.30 -6.82
CA ILE A 142 1.23 -6.70 -6.71
C ILE A 142 1.36 -7.18 -5.26
N PHE A 143 2.53 -7.01 -4.64
CA PHE A 143 2.75 -7.48 -3.27
C PHE A 143 1.93 -6.71 -2.24
N GLY A 144 1.76 -5.40 -2.41
CA GLY A 144 0.87 -4.61 -1.56
C GLY A 144 -0.60 -5.03 -1.70
N THR A 145 -1.04 -5.37 -2.90
CA THR A 145 -2.40 -5.90 -3.12
C THR A 145 -2.58 -7.27 -2.48
N LEU A 146 -1.58 -8.16 -2.58
CA LEU A 146 -1.61 -9.46 -1.90
C LEU A 146 -1.69 -9.29 -0.38
N ALA A 147 -0.98 -8.33 0.18
CA ALA A 147 -0.99 -8.06 1.62
C ALA A 147 -2.38 -7.72 2.17
N ILE A 148 -3.26 -7.04 1.39
CA ILE A 148 -4.65 -6.75 1.80
C ILE A 148 -5.43 -8.03 2.15
N PHE A 149 -5.13 -9.12 1.48
CA PHE A 149 -5.80 -10.41 1.70
C PHE A 149 -5.05 -11.29 2.69
N VAL A 150 -3.73 -11.32 2.59
CA VAL A 150 -2.88 -12.19 3.41
C VAL A 150 -2.94 -11.80 4.89
N TYR A 151 -2.88 -10.51 5.22
CA TYR A 151 -2.84 -10.07 6.61
C TYR A 151 -4.13 -10.37 7.39
N PRO A 152 -5.32 -10.09 6.88
CA PRO A 152 -6.55 -10.52 7.55
C PRO A 152 -6.66 -12.04 7.70
N LEU A 153 -6.17 -12.81 6.72
CA LEU A 153 -6.14 -14.28 6.81
C LEU A 153 -5.16 -14.79 7.87
N LEU A 154 -4.10 -14.05 8.16
CA LEU A 154 -3.14 -14.38 9.22
C LEU A 154 -3.66 -14.02 10.61
N TRP A 155 -4.60 -13.08 10.72
CA TRP A 155 -5.11 -12.58 11.99
C TRP A 155 -5.62 -13.69 12.94
N PRO A 156 -6.46 -14.67 12.54
CA PRO A 156 -6.93 -15.72 13.41
C PRO A 156 -5.79 -16.55 14.05
N TRP A 157 -4.66 -16.67 13.34
CA TRP A 157 -3.48 -17.41 13.81
C TRP A 157 -2.59 -16.57 14.74
N LEU A 158 -2.58 -15.27 14.55
CA LEU A 158 -1.73 -14.33 15.28
C LEU A 158 -2.45 -13.69 16.47
N SER A 159 -3.78 -13.68 16.49
CA SER A 159 -4.59 -13.08 17.55
C SER A 159 -4.28 -13.58 18.98
N PRO A 160 -3.81 -14.83 19.21
CA PRO A 160 -3.37 -15.24 20.54
C PRO A 160 -2.10 -14.55 21.04
N TRP A 161 -1.29 -14.00 20.13
CA TRP A 161 0.04 -13.42 20.42
C TRP A 161 0.04 -11.89 20.31
N PHE A 162 -0.89 -11.32 19.54
CA PHE A 162 -0.97 -9.90 19.26
C PHE A 162 -2.33 -9.34 19.66
N SER A 163 -2.35 -8.15 20.25
CA SER A 163 -3.58 -7.36 20.35
C SER A 163 -3.93 -6.77 18.98
N GLU A 164 -5.20 -6.39 18.76
CA GLU A 164 -5.64 -5.71 17.54
C GLU A 164 -4.82 -4.44 17.27
N GLN A 165 -4.52 -3.68 18.31
CA GLN A 165 -3.69 -2.49 18.21
C GLN A 165 -2.27 -2.80 17.72
N THR A 166 -1.62 -3.81 18.32
CA THR A 166 -0.26 -4.21 17.92
C THR A 166 -0.24 -4.76 16.51
N PHE A 167 -1.28 -5.51 16.12
CA PHE A 167 -1.39 -6.02 14.76
C PHE A 167 -1.69 -4.90 13.76
N GLY A 168 -2.45 -3.87 14.15
CA GLY A 168 -2.64 -2.65 13.36
C GLY A 168 -1.32 -1.90 13.10
N VAL A 169 -0.47 -1.77 14.13
CA VAL A 169 0.89 -1.20 13.97
C VAL A 169 1.72 -2.06 13.02
N TYR A 170 1.67 -3.39 13.14
CA TYR A 170 2.36 -4.32 12.25
C TYR A 170 1.92 -4.14 10.79
N ILE A 171 0.60 -4.04 10.53
CA ILE A 171 0.06 -3.75 9.19
C ILE A 171 0.60 -2.40 8.69
N GLY A 172 0.51 -1.35 9.50
CA GLY A 172 0.96 -0.01 9.16
C GLY A 172 2.45 0.08 8.83
N SER A 173 3.27 -0.70 9.53
CA SER A 173 4.74 -0.71 9.36
C SER A 173 5.20 -1.57 8.17
N THR A 174 4.36 -2.48 7.65
CA THR A 174 4.77 -3.46 6.64
C THR A 174 4.02 -3.35 5.31
N VAL A 175 2.89 -2.66 5.28
CA VAL A 175 2.14 -2.33 4.05
C VAL A 175 2.36 -0.86 3.72
N HIS A 176 2.91 -0.59 2.55
CA HIS A 176 3.45 0.73 2.21
C HIS A 176 2.56 1.58 1.30
N GLU A 177 1.26 1.33 1.29
CA GLU A 177 0.29 2.18 0.60
C GLU A 177 -0.91 2.43 1.53
N VAL A 178 -1.23 3.71 1.77
CA VAL A 178 -2.26 4.14 2.73
C VAL A 178 -3.60 3.44 2.48
N ALA A 179 -4.05 3.34 1.23
CA ALA A 179 -5.30 2.68 0.90
C ALA A 179 -5.29 1.18 1.26
N GLN A 180 -4.16 0.52 1.05
CA GLN A 180 -3.98 -0.90 1.36
C GLN A 180 -3.89 -1.14 2.87
N VAL A 181 -3.18 -0.26 3.61
CA VAL A 181 -3.10 -0.30 5.08
C VAL A 181 -4.50 -0.19 5.68
N VAL A 182 -5.27 0.80 5.25
CA VAL A 182 -6.64 1.01 5.74
C VAL A 182 -7.54 -0.17 5.38
N ALA A 183 -7.42 -0.72 4.17
CA ALA A 183 -8.21 -1.87 3.75
C ALA A 183 -7.89 -3.12 4.59
N ALA A 184 -6.61 -3.41 4.81
CA ALA A 184 -6.18 -4.54 5.61
C ALA A 184 -6.55 -4.38 7.09
N GLY A 185 -6.38 -3.18 7.66
CA GLY A 185 -6.73 -2.87 9.04
C GLY A 185 -8.23 -3.01 9.30
N HIS A 186 -9.07 -2.44 8.45
CA HIS A 186 -10.53 -2.57 8.57
C HIS A 186 -11.07 -4.00 8.35
N ALA A 187 -10.31 -4.86 7.67
CA ALA A 187 -10.70 -6.26 7.54
C ALA A 187 -10.39 -7.08 8.81
N VAL A 188 -9.55 -6.55 9.69
CA VAL A 188 -9.19 -7.17 10.98
C VAL A 188 -10.08 -6.65 12.09
N SER A 189 -10.25 -5.33 12.16
CA SER A 189 -11.08 -4.65 13.18
C SER A 189 -11.81 -3.48 12.50
N PRO A 190 -13.12 -3.63 12.24
CA PRO A 190 -13.94 -2.64 11.52
C PRO A 190 -14.24 -1.37 12.35
#